data_90b095be34f5011ad32c31b196572099
#
_entry.id   90b095be34f5011ad32c31b196572099
#
_cell.length_a   1.000
_cell.length_b   1.000
_cell.length_c   1.000
_cell.angle_alpha   90.00
_cell.angle_beta   90.00
_cell.angle_gamma   90.00
#
_symmetry.space_group_name_H-M   'P 1'
#
loop_
_entity.id
_entity.type
_entity.pdbx_description
1 polymer ?
#
loop_
_entity_poly.entity_id
_entity_poly.type
_entity_poly.pdbx_seq_one_letter_code
_entity_poly.pdbx_strand_id
1 'polypeptide(L)'
;SRIFALGLAYFSWAYVGLVAWDMSLYFAIGLIVRQSGLTFLQVFRPSWWALPVLGLLACRPDTFHKGTLGGMLTVYAVIATALALYPRLPRVLKRLFLFLGRNSLVIFLFSPLFVKVCKILLPRYLAFDSTHLLFLFIALPLCVIGSLAVCKVLDLLHLTPWFLGRPSALA
;
A
#
# COMPACT_ATOMS: atom_id res chain seq x y z
N SER A 1 -3.76 19.29 20.21
CA SER A 1 -2.57 18.49 19.88
C SER A 1 -2.30 18.59 18.38
N ARG A 2 -1.02 18.54 17.92
CA ARG A 2 -0.63 18.66 16.51
C ARG A 2 -1.30 17.61 15.63
N ILE A 3 -1.55 16.43 16.17
CA ILE A 3 -2.22 15.32 15.48
C ILE A 3 -3.68 15.65 15.19
N PHE A 4 -4.38 16.29 16.12
CA PHE A 4 -5.76 16.72 15.92
C PHE A 4 -5.86 17.79 14.83
N ALA A 5 -4.93 18.75 14.81
CA ALA A 5 -4.87 19.77 13.75
C ALA A 5 -4.61 19.15 12.37
N LEU A 6 -3.70 18.16 12.28
CA LEU A 6 -3.46 17.42 11.04
C LEU A 6 -4.71 16.62 10.59
N GLY A 7 -5.42 16.00 11.53
CA GLY A 7 -6.67 15.32 11.25
C GLY A 7 -7.72 16.27 10.69
N LEU A 8 -7.90 17.43 11.33
CA LEU A 8 -8.83 18.47 10.90
C LEU A 8 -8.48 19.02 9.50
N ALA A 9 -7.19 19.27 9.25
CA ALA A 9 -6.71 19.71 7.94
C ALA A 9 -6.98 18.65 6.86
N TYR A 10 -6.73 17.36 7.16
CA TYR A 10 -6.99 16.27 6.23
C TYR A 10 -8.49 16.16 5.89
N PHE A 11 -9.38 16.22 6.90
CA PHE A 11 -10.82 16.18 6.67
C PHE A 11 -11.32 17.40 5.92
N SER A 12 -10.76 18.59 6.18
CA SER A 12 -11.07 19.80 5.40
C SER A 12 -10.68 19.62 3.93
N TRP A 13 -9.53 19.04 3.64
CA TRP A 13 -9.09 18.75 2.26
C TRP A 13 -9.95 17.69 1.58
N ALA A 14 -10.41 16.68 2.33
CA ALA A 14 -11.36 15.70 1.81
C ALA A 14 -12.71 16.34 1.50
N TYR A 15 -13.17 17.30 2.33
CA TYR A 15 -14.40 18.02 2.10
C TYR A 15 -14.34 18.90 0.85
N VAL A 16 -13.21 19.54 0.59
CA VAL A 16 -12.97 20.35 -0.63
C VAL A 16 -12.74 19.47 -1.87
N GLY A 17 -12.69 18.15 -1.73
CA GLY A 17 -12.48 17.23 -2.85
C GLY A 17 -11.02 17.04 -3.29
N LEU A 18 -10.06 17.58 -2.53
CA LEU A 18 -8.63 17.40 -2.81
C LEU A 18 -8.14 16.01 -2.47
N VAL A 19 -8.83 15.34 -1.55
CA VAL A 19 -8.51 13.96 -1.12
C VAL A 19 -9.78 13.12 -1.19
N ALA A 20 -9.67 11.87 -1.65
CA ALA A 20 -10.80 10.97 -1.75
C ALA A 20 -11.36 10.60 -0.37
N TRP A 21 -12.67 10.72 -0.20
CA TRP A 21 -13.38 10.39 1.05
C TRP A 21 -13.15 8.96 1.51
N ASP A 22 -13.01 8.03 0.57
CA ASP A 22 -12.77 6.60 0.84
C ASP A 22 -11.49 6.39 1.65
N MET A 23 -10.49 7.27 1.49
CA MET A 23 -9.23 7.21 2.23
C MET A 23 -9.31 7.85 3.61
N SER A 24 -10.29 8.74 3.83
CA SER A 24 -10.42 9.46 5.10
C SER A 24 -10.71 8.55 6.28
N LEU A 25 -11.46 7.47 6.07
CA LEU A 25 -11.74 6.46 7.09
C LEU A 25 -10.47 5.72 7.54
N TYR A 26 -9.63 5.30 6.59
CA TYR A 26 -8.36 4.62 6.92
C TYR A 26 -7.40 5.56 7.66
N PHE A 27 -7.39 6.83 7.26
CA PHE A 27 -6.60 7.85 7.95
C PHE A 27 -7.10 8.07 9.37
N ALA A 28 -8.43 8.18 9.58
CA ALA A 28 -9.03 8.34 10.90
C ALA A 28 -8.70 7.15 11.83
N ILE A 29 -8.81 5.92 11.34
CA ILE A 29 -8.44 4.72 12.10
C ILE A 29 -6.96 4.75 12.47
N GLY A 30 -6.06 5.07 11.52
CA GLY A 30 -4.63 5.20 11.78
C GLY A 30 -4.32 6.25 12.87
N LEU A 31 -5.06 7.36 12.85
CA LEU A 31 -4.93 8.45 13.82
C LEU A 31 -5.40 8.02 15.22
N ILE A 32 -6.53 7.31 15.31
CA ILE A 32 -7.06 6.74 16.56
C ILE A 32 -6.06 5.74 17.13
N VAL A 33 -5.57 4.81 16.33
CA VAL A 33 -4.56 3.82 16.74
C VAL A 33 -3.31 4.51 17.26
N ARG A 34 -2.84 5.54 16.57
CA ARG A 34 -1.68 6.33 17.01
C ARG A 34 -1.90 7.05 18.32
N GLN A 35 -3.09 7.62 18.54
CA GLN A 35 -3.44 8.31 19.79
C GLN A 35 -3.61 7.34 20.96
N SER A 36 -4.12 6.15 20.71
CA SER A 36 -4.32 5.10 21.71
C SER A 36 -3.02 4.48 22.21
N GLY A 37 -1.87 4.82 21.59
CA GLY A 37 -0.58 4.23 21.94
C GLY A 37 -0.46 2.74 21.59
N LEU A 38 -1.44 2.20 20.88
CA LEU A 38 -1.42 0.80 20.44
C LEU A 38 -0.35 0.55 19.38
N THR A 39 0.35 -0.55 19.53
CA THR A 39 1.27 -1.01 18.49
C THR A 39 0.53 -1.67 17.35
N PHE A 40 1.11 -1.66 16.15
CA PHE A 40 0.53 -2.31 14.96
C PHE A 40 0.16 -3.78 15.21
N LEU A 41 1.00 -4.53 15.93
CA LEU A 41 0.76 -5.93 16.27
C LEU A 41 -0.35 -6.15 17.29
N GLN A 42 -0.66 -5.16 18.12
CA GLN A 42 -1.80 -5.22 19.03
C GLN A 42 -3.13 -5.02 18.30
N VAL A 43 -3.13 -4.18 17.27
CA VAL A 43 -4.31 -3.94 16.42
C VAL A 43 -4.53 -5.10 15.45
N PHE A 44 -3.46 -5.52 14.75
CA PHE A 44 -3.51 -6.59 13.77
C PHE A 44 -2.92 -7.87 14.39
N ARG A 45 -3.76 -8.64 15.06
CA ARG A 45 -3.31 -9.93 15.61
C ARG A 45 -3.20 -10.96 14.48
N PRO A 46 -2.06 -11.69 14.39
CA PRO A 46 -1.94 -12.78 13.43
C PRO A 46 -3.01 -13.83 13.72
N SER A 47 -3.87 -14.11 12.78
CA SER A 47 -4.99 -15.04 12.97
C SER A 47 -5.26 -15.84 11.71
N TRP A 48 -5.32 -17.16 11.85
CA TRP A 48 -5.70 -18.08 10.76
C TRP A 48 -7.19 -18.03 10.45
N TRP A 49 -8.01 -17.59 11.42
CA TRP A 49 -9.43 -17.37 11.20
C TRP A 49 -9.73 -16.24 10.20
N ALA A 50 -8.76 -15.39 9.94
CA ALA A 50 -8.87 -14.37 8.90
C ALA A 50 -8.94 -14.97 7.48
N LEU A 51 -8.42 -16.16 7.25
CA LEU A 51 -8.42 -16.85 5.94
C LEU A 51 -9.83 -17.22 5.47
N PRO A 52 -10.65 -17.97 6.24
CA PRO A 52 -12.03 -18.25 5.84
C PRO A 52 -12.88 -16.98 5.75
N VAL A 53 -12.66 -15.99 6.62
CA VAL A 53 -13.33 -14.68 6.51
C VAL A 53 -12.98 -13.99 5.19
N LEU A 54 -11.71 -14.02 4.80
CA LEU A 54 -11.26 -13.48 3.52
C LEU A 54 -11.92 -14.22 2.33
N GLY A 55 -12.04 -15.54 2.41
CA GLY A 55 -12.74 -16.36 1.40
C GLY A 55 -14.21 -15.98 1.27
N LEU A 56 -14.91 -15.81 2.38
CA LEU A 56 -16.30 -15.37 2.38
C LEU A 56 -16.50 -13.96 1.82
N LEU A 57 -15.58 -13.03 2.15
CA LEU A 57 -15.60 -11.66 1.62
C LEU A 57 -15.26 -11.63 0.14
N ALA A 58 -14.36 -12.50 -0.34
CA ALA A 58 -14.01 -12.60 -1.75
C ALA A 58 -15.18 -13.06 -2.65
N CYS A 59 -16.13 -13.81 -2.08
CA CYS A 59 -17.34 -14.23 -2.81
C CYS A 59 -18.35 -13.10 -3.05
N ARG A 60 -18.15 -11.92 -2.42
CA ARG A 60 -19.05 -10.77 -2.56
C ARG A 60 -18.31 -9.61 -3.23
N PRO A 61 -18.63 -9.25 -4.48
CA PRO A 61 -17.94 -8.18 -5.20
C PRO A 61 -18.05 -6.81 -4.51
N ASP A 62 -19.14 -6.56 -3.78
CA ASP A 62 -19.39 -5.29 -3.07
C ASP A 62 -18.42 -5.05 -1.90
N THR A 63 -17.77 -6.11 -1.39
CA THR A 63 -16.82 -5.99 -0.27
C THR A 63 -15.48 -5.37 -0.65
N PHE A 64 -15.19 -5.24 -1.95
CA PHE A 64 -13.96 -4.62 -2.44
C PHE A 64 -14.06 -3.10 -2.63
N HIS A 65 -15.24 -2.51 -2.42
CA HIS A 65 -15.36 -1.07 -2.47
C HIS A 65 -14.64 -0.40 -1.30
N LYS A 66 -13.74 0.51 -1.64
CA LYS A 66 -13.02 1.35 -0.67
C LYS A 66 -14.02 2.19 0.11
N GLY A 67 -13.75 2.39 1.41
CA GLY A 67 -14.63 3.20 2.26
C GLY A 67 -15.87 2.48 2.81
N THR A 68 -16.07 1.21 2.50
CA THR A 68 -17.12 0.38 3.11
C THR A 68 -16.59 -0.43 4.28
N LEU A 69 -17.47 -0.82 5.21
CA LEU A 69 -17.11 -1.73 6.32
C LEU A 69 -16.57 -3.07 5.78
N GLY A 70 -17.13 -3.57 4.67
CA GLY A 70 -16.65 -4.77 3.99
C GLY A 70 -15.21 -4.60 3.50
N GLY A 71 -14.89 -3.47 2.88
CA GLY A 71 -13.53 -3.14 2.46
C GLY A 71 -12.54 -3.07 3.62
N MET A 72 -12.95 -2.47 4.75
CA MET A 72 -12.11 -2.41 5.96
C MET A 72 -11.85 -3.81 6.54
N LEU A 73 -12.89 -4.64 6.64
CA LEU A 73 -12.75 -6.03 7.10
C LEU A 73 -11.85 -6.84 6.18
N THR A 74 -11.96 -6.62 4.87
CA THR A 74 -11.08 -7.26 3.88
C THR A 74 -9.63 -6.87 4.10
N VAL A 75 -9.33 -5.59 4.25
CA VAL A 75 -7.96 -5.11 4.54
C VAL A 75 -7.45 -5.70 5.84
N TYR A 76 -8.27 -5.70 6.91
CA TYR A 76 -7.90 -6.31 8.18
C TYR A 76 -7.59 -7.79 8.03
N ALA A 77 -8.45 -8.55 7.34
CA ALA A 77 -8.28 -9.97 7.12
C ALA A 77 -7.03 -10.30 6.30
N VAL A 78 -6.73 -9.50 5.27
CA VAL A 78 -5.50 -9.63 4.47
C VAL A 78 -4.27 -9.43 5.34
N ILE A 79 -4.23 -8.36 6.15
CA ILE A 79 -3.09 -8.06 7.03
C ILE A 79 -2.92 -9.17 8.09
N ALA A 80 -4.01 -9.58 8.75
CA ALA A 80 -3.96 -10.62 9.78
C ALA A 80 -3.48 -11.97 9.22
N THR A 81 -3.93 -12.33 8.01
CA THR A 81 -3.49 -13.54 7.29
C THR A 81 -2.02 -13.42 6.88
N ALA A 82 -1.60 -12.28 6.35
CA ALA A 82 -0.21 -12.05 5.97
C ALA A 82 0.73 -12.15 7.18
N LEU A 83 0.33 -11.60 8.34
CA LEU A 83 1.09 -11.71 9.59
C LEU A 83 1.15 -13.15 10.10
N ALA A 84 0.06 -13.93 9.96
CA ALA A 84 0.06 -15.36 10.33
C ALA A 84 0.94 -16.20 9.40
N LEU A 85 1.02 -15.85 8.12
CA LEU A 85 1.84 -16.53 7.13
C LEU A 85 3.32 -16.16 7.24
N TYR A 86 3.64 -14.94 7.67
CA TYR A 86 5.00 -14.41 7.70
C TYR A 86 6.03 -15.33 8.38
N PRO A 87 5.78 -15.97 9.55
CA PRO A 87 6.73 -16.87 10.18
C PRO A 87 7.11 -18.08 9.31
N ARG A 88 6.18 -18.53 8.45
CA ARG A 88 6.35 -19.71 7.57
C ARG A 88 7.04 -19.40 6.25
N LEU A 89 7.23 -18.12 5.92
CA LEU A 89 7.89 -17.71 4.68
C LEU A 89 9.37 -18.11 4.69
N PRO A 90 9.93 -18.53 3.53
CA PRO A 90 11.35 -18.78 3.38
C PRO A 90 12.14 -17.49 3.60
N ARG A 91 13.40 -17.64 4.04
CA ARG A 91 14.28 -16.51 4.39
C ARG A 91 14.44 -15.48 3.26
N VAL A 92 14.46 -15.95 2.01
CA VAL A 92 14.58 -15.09 0.82
C VAL A 92 13.38 -14.15 0.72
N LEU A 93 12.15 -14.67 0.85
CA LEU A 93 10.93 -13.86 0.80
C LEU A 93 10.85 -12.88 1.98
N LYS A 94 11.26 -13.31 3.19
CA LYS A 94 11.32 -12.40 4.35
C LYS A 94 12.24 -11.20 4.09
N ARG A 95 13.42 -11.45 3.51
CA ARG A 95 14.35 -10.38 3.16
C ARG A 95 13.77 -9.44 2.09
N LEU A 96 13.11 -10.01 1.08
CA LEU A 96 12.43 -9.23 0.04
C LEU A 96 11.34 -8.33 0.64
N PHE A 97 10.46 -8.88 1.48
CA PHE A 97 9.41 -8.09 2.12
C PHE A 97 9.96 -7.01 3.06
N LEU A 98 11.02 -7.29 3.80
CA LEU A 98 11.69 -6.29 4.63
C LEU A 98 12.30 -5.17 3.78
N PHE A 99 12.94 -5.52 2.66
CA PHE A 99 13.50 -4.55 1.72
C PHE A 99 12.40 -3.67 1.11
N LEU A 100 11.30 -4.29 0.64
CA LEU A 100 10.16 -3.55 0.10
C LEU A 100 9.51 -2.65 1.17
N GLY A 101 9.38 -3.16 2.40
CA GLY A 101 8.83 -2.39 3.51
C GLY A 101 9.67 -1.17 3.87
N ARG A 102 11.00 -1.30 3.91
CA ARG A 102 11.92 -0.18 4.18
C ARG A 102 11.84 0.89 3.08
N ASN A 103 11.65 0.48 1.85
CA ASN A 103 11.59 1.36 0.69
C ASN A 103 10.15 1.70 0.24
N SER A 104 9.13 1.33 1.06
CA SER A 104 7.73 1.47 0.71
C SER A 104 7.32 2.92 0.40
N LEU A 105 7.84 3.90 1.13
CA LEU A 105 7.56 5.32 0.88
C LEU A 105 7.96 5.73 -0.54
N VAL A 106 9.12 5.30 -0.95
CA VAL A 106 9.70 5.58 -2.26
C VAL A 106 8.90 4.89 -3.37
N ILE A 107 8.59 3.61 -3.17
CA ILE A 107 7.76 2.84 -4.09
C ILE A 107 6.39 3.51 -4.22
N PHE A 108 5.77 3.92 -3.11
CA PHE A 108 4.48 4.59 -3.11
C PHE A 108 4.51 5.94 -3.86
N LEU A 109 5.59 6.70 -3.70
CA LEU A 109 5.73 8.02 -4.33
C LEU A 109 5.84 7.92 -5.86
N PHE A 110 6.61 6.96 -6.37
CA PHE A 110 6.91 6.85 -7.80
C PHE A 110 6.03 5.84 -8.54
N SER A 111 5.39 4.89 -7.84
CA SER A 111 4.52 3.88 -8.47
C SER A 111 3.38 4.47 -9.33
N PRO A 112 2.71 5.61 -8.98
CA PRO A 112 1.65 6.17 -9.81
C PRO A 112 2.13 6.56 -11.21
N LEU A 113 3.39 7.00 -11.33
CA LEU A 113 3.99 7.34 -12.61
C LEU A 113 4.11 6.08 -13.50
N PHE A 114 4.65 4.99 -12.95
CA PHE A 114 4.80 3.73 -13.67
C PHE A 114 3.47 3.07 -13.97
N VAL A 115 2.49 3.16 -13.06
CA VAL A 115 1.13 2.67 -13.31
C VAL A 115 0.49 3.39 -14.51
N LYS A 116 0.67 4.71 -14.63
CA LYS A 116 0.20 5.45 -15.82
C LYS A 116 0.87 4.97 -17.10
N VAL A 117 2.19 4.80 -17.08
CA VAL A 117 2.94 4.27 -18.21
C VAL A 117 2.46 2.86 -18.58
N CYS A 118 2.31 1.98 -17.60
CA CYS A 118 1.78 0.64 -17.81
C CYS A 118 0.37 0.66 -18.42
N LYS A 119 -0.52 1.52 -17.94
CA LYS A 119 -1.89 1.65 -18.47
C LYS A 119 -1.95 2.13 -19.92
N ILE A 120 -0.94 2.87 -20.38
CA ILE A 120 -0.86 3.35 -21.76
C ILE A 120 -0.23 2.28 -22.67
N LEU A 121 0.85 1.65 -22.22
CA LEU A 121 1.64 0.77 -23.07
C LEU A 121 1.15 -0.69 -23.07
N LEU A 122 0.86 -1.26 -21.88
CA LEU A 122 0.55 -2.68 -21.77
C LEU A 122 -0.76 -3.12 -22.44
N PRO A 123 -1.88 -2.37 -22.41
CA PRO A 123 -3.11 -2.82 -23.05
C PRO A 123 -2.96 -3.11 -24.54
N ARG A 124 -2.01 -2.40 -25.20
CA ARG A 124 -1.71 -2.59 -26.63
C ARG A 124 -1.14 -3.97 -26.93
N TYR A 125 -0.39 -4.54 -25.97
CA TYR A 125 0.28 -5.85 -26.10
C TYR A 125 -0.52 -6.98 -25.41
N LEU A 126 -1.37 -6.65 -24.44
CA LEU A 126 -2.11 -7.59 -23.61
C LEU A 126 -3.63 -7.57 -23.91
N ALA A 127 -4.02 -7.20 -25.13
CA ALA A 127 -5.43 -7.17 -25.54
C ALA A 127 -6.14 -8.55 -25.43
N PHE A 128 -5.36 -9.65 -25.39
CA PHE A 128 -5.84 -11.02 -25.21
C PHE A 128 -6.13 -11.41 -23.76
N ASP A 129 -5.65 -10.62 -22.76
CA ASP A 129 -5.83 -10.91 -21.34
C ASP A 129 -7.15 -10.34 -20.82
N SER A 130 -8.25 -11.08 -21.00
CA SER A 130 -9.58 -10.71 -20.51
C SER A 130 -9.67 -10.65 -18.98
N THR A 131 -8.77 -11.34 -18.26
CA THR A 131 -8.76 -11.40 -16.78
C THR A 131 -7.90 -10.32 -16.15
N HIS A 132 -7.11 -9.60 -16.92
CA HIS A 132 -6.12 -8.62 -16.45
C HIS A 132 -5.09 -9.15 -15.44
N LEU A 133 -5.00 -10.48 -15.28
CA LEU A 133 -4.04 -11.10 -14.37
C LEU A 133 -2.61 -10.96 -14.88
N LEU A 134 -2.41 -11.16 -16.18
CA LEU A 134 -1.10 -11.03 -16.83
C LEU A 134 -0.62 -9.57 -16.75
N PHE A 135 -1.55 -8.63 -16.97
CA PHE A 135 -1.29 -7.21 -16.74
C PHE A 135 -0.80 -6.94 -15.34
N LEU A 136 -1.45 -7.50 -14.30
CA LEU A 136 -1.07 -7.31 -12.91
C LEU A 136 0.34 -7.88 -12.63
N PHE A 137 0.61 -9.10 -13.11
CA PHE A 137 1.90 -9.77 -12.92
C PHE A 137 3.07 -9.05 -13.57
N ILE A 138 2.85 -8.32 -14.66
CA ILE A 138 3.88 -7.52 -15.34
C ILE A 138 3.97 -6.12 -14.75
N ALA A 139 2.83 -5.46 -14.51
CA ALA A 139 2.80 -4.09 -14.03
C ALA A 139 3.36 -3.95 -12.61
N LEU A 140 3.08 -4.92 -11.72
CA LEU A 140 3.51 -4.85 -10.33
C LEU A 140 5.05 -4.86 -10.20
N PRO A 141 5.80 -5.84 -10.74
CA PRO A 141 7.27 -5.79 -10.67
C PRO A 141 7.84 -4.60 -11.43
N LEU A 142 7.25 -4.20 -12.55
CA LEU A 142 7.71 -3.04 -13.32
C LEU A 142 7.58 -1.75 -12.50
N CYS A 143 6.47 -1.56 -11.79
CA CYS A 143 6.28 -0.41 -10.91
C CYS A 143 7.29 -0.41 -9.75
N VAL A 144 7.55 -1.57 -9.14
CA VAL A 144 8.51 -1.69 -8.04
C VAL A 144 9.93 -1.42 -8.52
N ILE A 145 10.36 -2.12 -9.57
CA ILE A 145 11.72 -1.99 -10.13
C ILE A 145 11.92 -0.56 -10.67
N GLY A 146 10.95 -0.02 -11.38
CA GLY A 146 11.01 1.35 -11.90
C GLY A 146 11.13 2.39 -10.79
N SER A 147 10.34 2.25 -9.72
CA SER A 147 10.42 3.15 -8.56
C SER A 147 11.79 3.09 -7.88
N LEU A 148 12.34 1.89 -7.70
CA LEU A 148 13.68 1.70 -7.14
C LEU A 148 14.78 2.24 -8.06
N ALA A 149 14.64 2.07 -9.38
CA ALA A 149 15.57 2.63 -10.36
C ALA A 149 15.60 4.16 -10.32
N VAL A 150 14.43 4.81 -10.25
CA VAL A 150 14.35 6.28 -10.08
C VAL A 150 15.06 6.71 -8.82
N CYS A 151 14.90 5.98 -7.71
CA CYS A 151 15.60 6.31 -6.47
C CYS A 151 17.10 6.17 -6.57
N LYS A 152 17.57 5.13 -7.25
CA LYS A 152 18.99 4.98 -7.50
C LYS A 152 19.56 6.12 -8.36
N VAL A 153 18.78 6.58 -9.33
CA VAL A 153 19.17 7.77 -10.15
C VAL A 153 19.19 9.02 -9.29
N LEU A 154 18.20 9.24 -8.40
CA LEU A 154 18.19 10.37 -7.48
C LEU A 154 19.37 10.33 -6.51
N ASP A 155 19.76 9.14 -6.02
CA ASP A 155 20.95 8.98 -5.19
C ASP A 155 22.24 9.32 -5.96
N LEU A 156 22.34 8.90 -7.22
CA LEU A 156 23.48 9.16 -8.07
C LEU A 156 23.62 10.65 -8.41
N LEU A 157 22.49 11.34 -8.54
CA LEU A 157 22.43 12.79 -8.79
C LEU A 157 22.53 13.63 -7.51
N HIS A 158 22.69 12.99 -6.33
CA HIS A 158 22.70 13.66 -5.01
C HIS A 158 21.45 14.49 -4.72
N LEU A 159 20.33 14.19 -5.35
CA LEU A 159 19.05 14.89 -5.18
C LEU A 159 18.21 14.33 -4.02
N THR A 160 18.56 13.16 -3.52
CA THR A 160 17.83 12.46 -2.45
C THR A 160 17.61 13.29 -1.18
N PRO A 161 18.61 14.03 -0.66
CA PRO A 161 18.41 14.86 0.53
C PRO A 161 17.33 15.94 0.33
N TRP A 162 17.21 16.47 -0.87
CA TRP A 162 16.24 17.51 -1.22
C TRP A 162 14.81 16.98 -1.30
N PHE A 163 14.64 15.76 -1.84
CA PHE A 163 13.31 15.16 -2.05
C PHE A 163 12.83 14.34 -0.85
N LEU A 164 13.72 13.63 -0.17
CA LEU A 164 13.36 12.67 0.87
C LEU A 164 13.88 13.05 2.26
N GLY A 165 14.69 14.11 2.37
CA GLY A 165 15.28 14.54 3.64
C GLY A 165 16.25 13.51 4.27
N ARG A 166 16.74 12.56 3.48
CA ARG A 166 17.64 11.47 3.90
C ARG A 166 18.91 11.47 3.05
N PRO A 167 20.05 10.99 3.57
CA PRO A 167 21.29 10.94 2.81
C PRO A 167 21.26 9.94 1.66
N SER A 168 20.44 8.88 1.76
CA SER A 168 20.20 7.90 0.69
C SER A 168 18.72 7.56 0.56
N ALA A 169 18.24 7.31 -0.66
CA ALA A 169 16.85 6.93 -0.93
C ALA A 169 16.60 5.46 -0.59
N LEU A 170 17.59 4.60 -0.83
CA LEU A 170 17.51 3.16 -0.58
C LEU A 170 18.10 2.85 0.80
N ALA A 171 17.31 2.16 1.64
CA ALA A 171 17.69 1.73 2.99
C ALA A 171 18.03 0.24 3.05
#